data_d9c770eea7c3701296ff159d63333f95
#
_entry.id   d9c770eea7c3701296ff159d63333f95
#
_cell.length_a   1.000
_cell.length_b   1.000
_cell.length_c   1.000
_cell.angle_alpha   90.00
_cell.angle_beta   90.00
_cell.angle_gamma   90.00
#
_symmetry.space_group_name_H-M   'P 1'
#
loop_
_entity.id
_entity.type
_entity.pdbx_description
1 polymer ?
#
loop_
_entity_poly.entity_id
_entity_poly.type
_entity_poly.pdbx_seq_one_letter_code
_entity_poly.pdbx_strand_id
1 'polypeptide(L)' 'MSLKGKVKCFKPKKVYGFIEREDKEKDVFVHSSAAKEANMQLNEGDELTFEVENGEKGPSAVNLKKS' A
#
# COMPACT_ATOMS: atom_id res chain seq x y z
N MET A 1 5.41 -8.92 10.00
CA MET A 1 6.16 -9.45 8.85
C MET A 1 5.86 -8.63 7.62
N SER A 2 6.87 -8.39 6.79
CA SER A 2 6.70 -7.60 5.57
C SER A 2 6.15 -8.46 4.44
N LEU A 3 5.25 -7.88 3.67
CA LEU A 3 4.71 -8.50 2.48
C LEU A 3 5.18 -7.73 1.27
N LYS A 4 5.24 -8.40 0.14
CA LYS A 4 5.55 -7.73 -1.13
C LYS A 4 4.28 -7.54 -1.93
N GLY A 5 4.23 -6.45 -2.65
CA GLY A 5 3.11 -6.16 -3.50
C GLY A 5 3.43 -5.11 -4.53
N LYS A 6 2.47 -4.89 -5.39
CA LYS A 6 2.60 -3.91 -6.47
C LYS A 6 1.41 -2.96 -6.38
N VAL A 7 1.68 -1.68 -6.54
CA VAL A 7 0.61 -0.69 -6.53
C VAL A 7 -0.31 -0.92 -7.72
N LYS A 8 -1.56 -1.28 -7.43
CA LYS A 8 -2.56 -1.53 -8.46
C LYS A 8 -3.15 -0.23 -8.97
N CYS A 9 -3.49 0.65 -8.04
CA CYS A 9 -3.90 1.99 -8.38
C CYS A 9 -3.70 2.89 -7.18
N PHE A 10 -3.40 4.16 -7.45
CA PHE A 10 -3.27 5.16 -6.41
C PHE A 10 -3.87 6.45 -6.91
N LYS A 11 -4.78 6.99 -6.15
CA LYS A 11 -5.48 8.22 -6.52
C LYS A 11 -5.14 9.33 -5.53
N PRO A 12 -4.13 10.14 -5.82
CA PRO A 12 -3.72 11.20 -4.90
C PRO A 12 -4.82 12.21 -4.59
N LYS A 13 -5.73 12.43 -5.53
CA LYS A 13 -6.86 13.32 -5.30
C LYS A 13 -7.85 12.77 -4.29
N LYS A 14 -7.91 11.45 -4.14
CA LYS A 14 -8.79 10.80 -3.18
C LYS A 14 -8.06 10.32 -1.94
N VAL A 15 -6.79 10.59 -1.84
CA VAL A 15 -5.88 10.29 -0.72
C VAL A 15 -5.81 8.81 -0.35
N TYR A 16 -6.05 7.92 -1.32
CA TYR A 16 -5.94 6.48 -1.07
C TYR A 16 -5.58 5.73 -2.35
N GLY A 17 -5.18 4.47 -2.16
CA GLY A 17 -4.92 3.58 -3.26
C GLY A 17 -5.03 2.14 -2.82
N PHE A 18 -4.73 1.23 -3.72
CA PHE A 18 -4.75 -0.21 -3.46
C PHE A 18 -3.46 -0.85 -3.93
N ILE A 19 -3.01 -1.83 -3.15
CA ILE A 19 -1.82 -2.60 -3.46
C ILE A 19 -2.24 -4.03 -3.69
N GLU A 20 -1.84 -4.59 -4.83
CA GLU A 20 -2.06 -5.99 -5.12
C GLU A 20 -0.97 -6.80 -4.45
N ARG A 21 -1.35 -7.74 -3.59
CA ARG A 21 -0.40 -8.58 -2.88
C ARG A 21 0.19 -9.65 -3.80
N GLU A 22 1.46 -9.94 -3.58
CA GLU A 22 2.17 -10.94 -4.36
C GLU A 22 1.57 -12.34 -4.19
N ASP A 23 1.00 -12.62 -3.03
CA ASP A 23 0.39 -13.92 -2.75
C ASP A 23 -1.03 -14.05 -3.31
N LYS A 24 -1.48 -13.07 -4.07
CA LYS A 24 -2.78 -13.04 -4.71
C LYS A 24 -3.96 -13.05 -3.76
N GLU A 25 -3.73 -12.66 -2.52
CA GLU A 25 -4.80 -12.42 -1.58
C GLU A 25 -5.51 -11.11 -1.92
N LYS A 26 -6.49 -10.74 -1.11
CA LYS A 26 -7.26 -9.50 -1.35
C LYS A 26 -6.35 -8.29 -1.40
N ASP A 27 -6.72 -7.33 -2.24
CA ASP A 27 -6.01 -6.07 -2.31
C ASP A 27 -5.96 -5.39 -0.94
N VAL A 28 -4.86 -4.72 -0.68
CA VAL A 28 -4.67 -4.02 0.59
C VAL A 28 -4.85 -2.52 0.35
N PHE A 29 -5.63 -1.89 1.20
CA PHE A 29 -5.84 -0.45 1.15
C PHE A 29 -4.59 0.28 1.63
N VAL A 30 -4.23 1.35 0.95
CA VAL A 30 -3.12 2.20 1.39
C VAL A 30 -3.59 3.66 1.41
N HIS A 31 -3.43 4.30 2.56
CA HIS A 31 -3.78 5.71 2.71
C HIS A 31 -2.58 6.57 2.33
N SER A 32 -2.86 7.77 1.82
CA SER A 32 -1.77 8.68 1.42
C SER A 32 -0.86 9.05 2.59
N SER A 33 -1.40 9.06 3.80
CA SER A 33 -0.58 9.35 4.98
C SER A 33 0.51 8.29 5.20
N ALA A 34 0.22 7.03 4.86
CA ALA A 34 1.23 5.98 4.96
C ALA A 34 2.39 6.24 3.98
N ALA A 35 2.07 6.70 2.79
CA ALA A 35 3.09 7.05 1.80
C ALA A 35 3.91 8.26 2.27
N LYS A 36 3.26 9.24 2.88
CA LYS A 36 3.96 10.40 3.43
C LYS A 36 4.91 10.02 4.56
N GLU A 37 4.46 9.16 5.46
CA GLU A 37 5.31 8.70 6.55
C GLU A 37 6.53 7.94 6.05
N ALA A 38 6.36 7.18 4.97
CA ALA A 38 7.46 6.47 4.35
C ALA A 38 8.30 7.36 3.43
N ASN A 39 7.90 8.61 3.26
CA ASN A 39 8.55 9.56 2.38
C ASN A 39 8.65 9.01 0.95
N MET A 40 7.57 8.41 0.51
CA MET A 40 7.49 7.76 -0.80
C MET A 40 6.39 8.38 -1.65
N GLN A 41 6.61 8.33 -2.94
CA GLN A 41 5.57 8.64 -3.91
C GLN A 41 5.15 7.33 -4.56
N LEU A 42 3.87 7.01 -4.46
CA LEU A 42 3.33 5.78 -5.02
C LEU A 42 2.85 6.02 -6.43
N ASN A 43 3.29 5.17 -7.33
CA ASN A 43 2.85 5.19 -8.72
C ASN A 43 2.35 3.82 -9.10
N GLU A 44 1.42 3.80 -10.04
CA GLU A 44 0.85 2.56 -10.53
C GLU A 44 1.95 1.66 -11.09
N GLY A 45 1.97 0.42 -10.62
CA GLY A 45 2.96 -0.54 -11.04
C GLY A 45 4.22 -0.59 -10.18
N ASP A 46 4.34 0.28 -9.19
CA ASP A 46 5.51 0.27 -8.30
C ASP A 46 5.50 -0.95 -7.40
N GLU A 47 6.65 -1.59 -7.28
CA GLU A 47 6.82 -2.71 -6.36
C GLU A 47 7.33 -2.19 -5.04
N LEU A 48 6.77 -2.72 -3.95
CA LEU A 48 7.18 -2.29 -2.63
C LEU A 48 6.90 -3.38 -1.60
N THR A 49 7.48 -3.21 -0.43
CA THR A 49 7.19 -4.07 0.71
C THR A 49 6.38 -3.25 1.71
N PHE A 50 5.54 -3.93 2.46
CA PHE A 50 4.67 -3.28 3.41
C PHE A 50 4.24 -4.26 4.48
N GLU A 51 3.69 -3.72 5.56
CA GLU A 51 3.05 -4.54 6.58
C GLU A 51 1.56 -4.29 6.51
N VAL A 52 0.79 -5.26 6.97
CA VAL A 52 -0.67 -5.15 6.98
C VAL A 52 -1.13 -4.93 8.41
N GLU A 53 -1.95 -3.93 8.59
CA GLU A 53 -2.57 -3.63 9.87
C GLU A 53 -4.08 -3.58 9.69
N ASN A 54 -4.82 -4.26 10.56
CA ASN A 54 -6.28 -4.24 10.49
C ASN A 54 -6.79 -2.93 11.09
N GLY A 55 -7.43 -2.13 10.25
CA GLY A 55 -8.06 -0.90 10.67
C GLY A 55 -9.57 -0.97 10.57
N GLU A 56 -10.22 0.16 10.76
CA GLU A 56 -11.68 0.23 10.69
C GLU A 56 -12.24 -0.14 9.32
N LYS A 57 -11.46 0.12 8.27
CA LYS A 57 -11.87 -0.16 6.90
C LYS A 57 -11.33 -1.48 6.37
N GLY A 58 -10.75 -2.30 7.25
CA GLY A 58 -10.15 -3.57 6.87
C GLY A 58 -8.64 -3.49 6.85
N PRO A 59 -7.96 -4.43 6.19
CA PRO A 59 -6.50 -4.45 6.16
C PRO A 59 -5.94 -3.25 5.40
N SER A 60 -4.97 -2.58 6.02
CA SER A 60 -4.29 -1.42 5.42
C SER A 60 -2.79 -1.67 5.37
N ALA A 61 -2.16 -1.12 4.34
CA ALA A 61 -0.72 -1.21 4.21
C ALA A 61 -0.06 -0.10 5.05
N VAL A 62 0.94 -0.49 5.83
CA VAL A 62 1.70 0.43 6.67
C VAL A 62 3.18 0.09 6.52
N ASN A 63 4.05 0.99 6.99
CA ASN A 63 5.50 0.79 6.95
C ASN A 63 5.98 0.44 5.53
N LEU A 64 5.59 1.27 4.57
CA LEU A 64 5.91 1.04 3.17
C LEU A 64 7.40 1.23 2.90
N LYS A 65 7.97 0.35 2.09
CA LYS A 65 9.35 0.45 1.63
C LYS A 65 9.42 0.02 0.19
N LYS A 66 10.21 0.72 -0.61
CA LYS A 66 10.46 0.29 -1.98
C LYS A 66 11.33 -0.95 -1.98
N SER A 67 10.95 -1.90 -2.80
CA SER A 67 11.76 -3.12 -2.93
C SER A 67 12.83 -2.95 -4.00
#